data_aaefb0dc88ea78ec7857f48ae5dc8ef0
#
_entry.id   aaefb0dc88ea78ec7857f48ae5dc8ef0
#
_cell.length_a   1.000
_cell.length_b   1.000
_cell.length_c   1.000
_cell.angle_alpha   90.00
_cell.angle_beta   90.00
_cell.angle_gamma   90.00
#
_symmetry.space_group_name_H-M   'P 1'
#
loop_
_entity.id
_entity.type
_entity.pdbx_description
1 polymer ?
#
loop_
_entity_poly.entity_id
_entity_poly.type
_entity_poly.pdbx_seq_one_letter_code
_entity_poly.pdbx_strand_id
1 'polypeptide(L)'
;SFQGLLSHVAALRRLESYYYEGAKYLQSLEGIDYYDFICDVVAGFDENPQAFIDRLKAVLETILTTDQLVATFVGSKVDFDHFKQVSEDFFKHLGTHKVEKQAFTNPVEVLNEGFKTAQEINYVAKGYNQTLLGVPVNGMNLFLKSVLGLDYLWNTVRVQGGAYGGMSVITDKGDVAGLSYRDPNIVETLERYDGQVEYLENFNLSEAEFEKNLIGTFSTIDRPLSAAQKGAVAFTRYFTHLTQEKVQQFRDEILAATPEKVRAYAPTM
;
A
#
# COMPACT_ATOMS: atom_id res chain seq x y z
N SER A 1 13.55 15.26 -9.21
CA SER A 1 13.15 16.50 -8.55
C SER A 1 12.09 16.21 -7.49
N PHE A 2 12.09 16.94 -6.40
CA PHE A 2 11.09 16.81 -5.32
C PHE A 2 9.64 16.88 -5.85
N GLN A 3 9.38 17.68 -6.87
CA GLN A 3 8.06 17.80 -7.51
C GLN A 3 7.53 16.48 -8.11
N GLY A 4 8.42 15.58 -8.54
CA GLY A 4 8.02 14.26 -9.04
C GLY A 4 7.56 13.28 -7.97
N LEU A 5 7.88 13.54 -6.70
CA LEU A 5 7.45 12.74 -5.54
C LEU A 5 6.06 13.16 -5.02
N LEU A 6 5.59 14.35 -5.40
CA LEU A 6 4.37 14.94 -4.86
C LEU A 6 3.13 14.32 -5.49
N SER A 7 2.52 13.42 -4.78
CA SER A 7 1.27 12.77 -5.17
C SER A 7 0.49 12.29 -3.94
N HIS A 8 -0.77 11.94 -4.14
CA HIS A 8 -1.57 11.28 -3.10
C HIS A 8 -0.93 9.96 -2.63
N VAL A 9 -0.22 9.26 -3.52
CA VAL A 9 0.51 8.02 -3.16
C VAL A 9 1.67 8.34 -2.20
N ALA A 10 2.40 9.42 -2.43
CA ALA A 10 3.47 9.85 -1.52
C ALA A 10 2.92 10.25 -0.14
N ALA A 11 1.77 10.94 -0.11
CA ALA A 11 1.10 11.28 1.15
C ALA A 11 0.67 10.01 1.93
N LEU A 12 0.09 9.02 1.22
CA LEU A 12 -0.29 7.74 1.83
C LEU A 12 0.93 6.98 2.37
N ARG A 13 1.98 6.85 1.57
CA ARG A 13 3.22 6.14 1.99
C ARG A 13 3.91 6.83 3.16
N ARG A 14 3.86 8.16 3.20
CA ARG A 14 4.37 8.92 4.34
C ARG A 14 3.54 8.64 5.59
N LEU A 15 2.21 8.63 5.48
CA LEU A 15 1.32 8.26 6.56
C LEU A 15 1.60 6.84 7.08
N GLU A 16 1.71 5.85 6.18
CA GLU A 16 2.00 4.46 6.55
C GLU A 16 3.34 4.31 7.31
N SER A 17 4.31 5.17 7.01
CA SER A 17 5.62 5.18 7.70
C SER A 17 5.56 5.59 9.17
N TYR A 18 4.44 6.14 9.63
CA TYR A 18 4.24 6.50 11.04
C TYR A 18 3.86 5.31 11.93
N TYR A 19 3.47 4.20 11.35
CA TYR A 19 3.04 3.02 12.10
C TYR A 19 3.61 1.68 11.61
N TYR A 20 4.32 1.64 10.48
CA TYR A 20 5.02 0.44 10.01
C TYR A 20 6.51 0.67 9.86
N GLU A 21 7.31 -0.18 10.46
CA GLU A 21 8.76 -0.21 10.22
C GLU A 21 9.11 -0.47 8.74
N GLY A 22 8.38 -1.38 8.09
CA GLY A 22 8.56 -1.67 6.67
C GLY A 22 8.24 -0.48 5.76
N ALA A 23 7.18 0.29 6.05
CA ALA A 23 6.86 1.51 5.32
C ALA A 23 7.86 2.63 5.63
N LYS A 24 8.36 2.72 6.86
CA LYS A 24 9.46 3.62 7.22
C LYS A 24 10.73 3.30 6.43
N TYR A 25 11.05 2.02 6.29
CA TYR A 25 12.15 1.58 5.43
C TYR A 25 11.93 1.99 3.97
N LEU A 26 10.72 1.85 3.44
CA LEU A 26 10.40 2.26 2.07
C LEU A 26 10.57 3.77 1.84
N GLN A 27 10.40 4.62 2.86
CA GLN A 27 10.68 6.05 2.75
C GLN A 27 12.16 6.33 2.41
N SER A 28 13.08 5.49 2.88
CA SER A 28 14.50 5.60 2.55
C SER A 28 14.84 5.13 1.13
N LEU A 29 13.93 4.44 0.45
CA LEU A 29 14.12 3.94 -0.92
C LEU A 29 13.41 4.78 -2.00
N GLU A 30 12.29 5.43 -1.66
CA GLU A 30 11.44 6.09 -2.66
C GLU A 30 10.66 7.30 -2.13
N GLY A 31 10.83 7.66 -0.85
CA GLY A 31 10.12 8.77 -0.21
C GLY A 31 10.95 10.06 -0.07
N ILE A 32 10.55 10.87 0.89
CA ILE A 32 11.25 12.14 1.22
C ILE A 32 12.63 11.84 1.78
N ASP A 33 12.75 10.83 2.64
CA ASP A 33 14.02 10.40 3.22
C ASP A 33 15.02 9.98 2.11
N TYR A 34 14.54 9.35 1.02
CA TYR A 34 15.36 9.04 -0.16
C TYR A 34 15.79 10.30 -0.91
N TYR A 35 14.89 11.26 -1.06
CA TYR A 35 15.22 12.54 -1.69
C TYR A 35 16.35 13.26 -0.95
N ASP A 36 16.26 13.34 0.38
CA ASP A 36 17.28 13.96 1.21
C ASP A 36 18.61 13.21 1.09
N PHE A 37 18.59 11.88 1.13
CA PHE A 37 19.77 11.04 0.89
C PHE A 37 20.44 11.34 -0.47
N ILE A 38 19.65 11.48 -1.54
CA ILE A 38 20.20 11.80 -2.86
C ILE A 38 20.79 13.22 -2.90
N CYS A 39 20.18 14.18 -2.20
CA CYS A 39 20.74 15.53 -2.07
C CYS A 39 22.11 15.50 -1.37
N ASP A 40 22.24 14.74 -0.28
CA ASP A 40 23.50 14.57 0.44
C ASP A 40 24.56 13.88 -0.43
N VAL A 41 24.18 12.84 -1.17
CA VAL A 41 25.08 12.17 -2.11
C VAL A 41 25.59 13.15 -3.18
N VAL A 42 24.69 13.94 -3.78
CA VAL A 42 25.09 14.93 -4.81
C VAL A 42 26.01 16.00 -4.21
N ALA A 43 25.71 16.48 -3.01
CA ALA A 43 26.53 17.50 -2.36
C ALA A 43 27.96 17.03 -2.04
N GLY A 44 28.10 15.75 -1.64
CA GLY A 44 29.41 15.17 -1.27
C GLY A 44 30.15 14.42 -2.40
N PHE A 45 29.51 14.23 -3.56
CA PHE A 45 30.03 13.34 -4.61
C PHE A 45 31.37 13.82 -5.18
N ASP A 46 31.51 15.12 -5.45
CA ASP A 46 32.70 15.68 -6.08
C ASP A 46 33.92 15.67 -5.13
N GLU A 47 33.69 15.61 -3.81
CA GLU A 47 34.77 15.53 -2.82
C GLU A 47 35.40 14.13 -2.76
N ASN A 48 34.61 13.06 -2.88
CA ASN A 48 35.10 11.69 -2.84
C ASN A 48 34.23 10.70 -3.64
N PRO A 49 34.24 10.78 -4.98
CA PRO A 49 33.46 9.90 -5.83
C PRO A 49 33.84 8.41 -5.69
N GLN A 50 35.13 8.12 -5.37
CA GLN A 50 35.60 6.76 -5.23
C GLN A 50 34.95 6.04 -4.03
N ALA A 51 34.77 6.71 -2.92
CA ALA A 51 34.10 6.12 -1.75
C ALA A 51 32.66 5.72 -2.07
N PHE A 52 31.94 6.52 -2.88
CA PHE A 52 30.60 6.20 -3.32
C PHE A 52 30.57 4.97 -4.24
N ILE A 53 31.50 4.92 -5.22
CA ILE A 53 31.65 3.78 -6.13
C ILE A 53 31.96 2.50 -5.36
N ASP A 54 32.84 2.57 -4.37
CA ASP A 54 33.25 1.38 -3.58
C ASP A 54 32.06 0.86 -2.74
N ARG A 55 31.22 1.76 -2.20
CA ARG A 55 29.97 1.36 -1.50
C ARG A 55 29.00 0.67 -2.46
N LEU A 56 28.80 1.20 -3.67
CA LEU A 56 27.94 0.54 -4.67
C LEU A 56 28.46 -0.84 -5.05
N LYS A 57 29.77 -1.01 -5.23
CA LYS A 57 30.37 -2.32 -5.51
C LYS A 57 30.15 -3.29 -4.37
N ALA A 58 30.33 -2.87 -3.11
CA ALA A 58 30.08 -3.70 -1.95
C ALA A 58 28.62 -4.15 -1.87
N VAL A 59 27.66 -3.27 -2.20
CA VAL A 59 26.24 -3.65 -2.30
C VAL A 59 26.05 -4.71 -3.38
N LEU A 60 26.56 -4.49 -4.59
CA LEU A 60 26.45 -5.46 -5.69
C LEU A 60 27.03 -6.82 -5.33
N GLU A 61 28.22 -6.83 -4.73
CA GLU A 61 28.86 -8.07 -4.26
C GLU A 61 28.00 -8.79 -3.22
N THR A 62 27.32 -8.05 -2.35
CA THR A 62 26.43 -8.63 -1.32
C THR A 62 25.17 -9.25 -1.90
N ILE A 63 24.51 -8.56 -2.87
CA ILE A 63 23.19 -9.00 -3.38
C ILE A 63 23.29 -9.97 -4.57
N LEU A 64 24.40 -9.99 -5.30
CA LEU A 64 24.59 -10.87 -6.47
C LEU A 64 25.07 -12.28 -6.05
N THR A 65 24.19 -12.98 -5.34
CA THR A 65 24.43 -14.36 -4.88
C THR A 65 23.23 -15.24 -5.13
N THR A 66 23.43 -16.56 -5.19
CA THR A 66 22.35 -17.54 -5.26
C THR A 66 21.70 -17.79 -3.90
N ASP A 67 22.29 -17.30 -2.82
CA ASP A 67 21.70 -17.45 -1.48
C ASP A 67 20.39 -16.64 -1.42
N GLN A 68 19.33 -17.31 -1.01
CA GLN A 68 17.97 -16.75 -0.92
C GLN A 68 17.37 -16.23 -2.25
N LEU A 69 17.98 -16.60 -3.38
CA LEU A 69 17.44 -16.26 -4.70
C LEU A 69 16.10 -16.98 -4.93
N VAL A 70 15.08 -16.22 -5.27
CA VAL A 70 13.78 -16.73 -5.70
C VAL A 70 13.52 -16.29 -7.13
N ALA A 71 13.42 -17.25 -8.03
CA ALA A 71 13.04 -17.01 -9.41
C ALA A 71 11.62 -17.54 -9.66
N THR A 72 10.77 -16.71 -10.24
CA THR A 72 9.40 -17.10 -10.60
C THR A 72 9.22 -17.06 -12.11
N PHE A 73 8.41 -18.00 -12.61
CA PHE A 73 8.11 -18.09 -14.03
C PHE A 73 6.61 -18.33 -14.24
N VAL A 74 6.07 -17.69 -15.26
CA VAL A 74 4.68 -17.88 -15.69
C VAL A 74 4.68 -18.07 -17.20
N GLY A 75 4.31 -19.28 -17.64
CA GLY A 75 4.31 -19.61 -19.05
C GLY A 75 3.88 -21.07 -19.28
N SER A 76 4.11 -21.59 -20.48
CA SER A 76 3.87 -22.98 -20.80
C SER A 76 4.93 -23.90 -20.19
N LYS A 77 4.65 -25.22 -20.16
CA LYS A 77 5.62 -26.21 -19.67
C LYS A 77 6.90 -26.22 -20.52
N VAL A 78 6.77 -26.04 -21.83
CA VAL A 78 7.92 -26.01 -22.75
C VAL A 78 8.79 -24.80 -22.48
N ASP A 79 8.17 -23.61 -22.29
CA ASP A 79 8.89 -22.39 -21.98
C ASP A 79 9.56 -22.48 -20.60
N PHE A 80 8.92 -23.15 -19.62
CA PHE A 80 9.51 -23.37 -18.32
C PHE A 80 10.78 -24.24 -18.38
N ASP A 81 10.77 -25.31 -19.18
CA ASP A 81 11.94 -26.17 -19.33
C ASP A 81 13.10 -25.41 -19.99
N HIS A 82 12.80 -24.54 -20.97
CA HIS A 82 13.80 -23.64 -21.56
C HIS A 82 14.29 -22.59 -20.56
N PHE A 83 13.38 -21.96 -19.81
CA PHE A 83 13.73 -21.03 -18.74
C PHE A 83 14.70 -21.64 -17.72
N LYS A 84 14.43 -22.86 -17.26
CA LYS A 84 15.33 -23.58 -16.35
C LYS A 84 16.75 -23.70 -16.92
N GLN A 85 16.84 -24.16 -18.17
CA GLN A 85 18.13 -24.35 -18.82
C GLN A 85 18.94 -23.04 -18.92
N VAL A 86 18.30 -21.95 -19.34
CA VAL A 86 18.96 -20.63 -19.46
C VAL A 86 19.30 -20.06 -18.08
N SER A 87 18.41 -20.24 -17.11
CA SER A 87 18.62 -19.73 -15.74
C SER A 87 19.78 -20.44 -15.03
N GLU A 88 19.93 -21.75 -15.23
CA GLU A 88 21.07 -22.51 -14.67
C GLU A 88 22.41 -21.95 -15.11
N ASP A 89 22.53 -21.55 -16.38
CA ASP A 89 23.76 -20.91 -16.88
C ASP A 89 23.97 -19.50 -16.30
N PHE A 90 22.90 -18.71 -16.19
CA PHE A 90 22.98 -17.40 -15.57
C PHE A 90 23.38 -17.50 -14.07
N PHE A 91 22.79 -18.42 -13.33
CA PHE A 91 23.06 -18.58 -11.90
C PHE A 91 24.50 -19.00 -11.60
N LYS A 92 25.19 -19.64 -12.54
CA LYS A 92 26.65 -19.96 -12.41
C LYS A 92 27.53 -18.72 -12.32
N HIS A 93 27.04 -17.57 -12.80
CA HIS A 93 27.77 -16.31 -12.74
C HIS A 93 27.51 -15.51 -11.46
N LEU A 94 26.59 -15.95 -10.62
CA LEU A 94 26.31 -15.35 -9.33
C LEU A 94 27.24 -15.90 -8.25
N GLY A 95 27.45 -15.14 -7.19
CA GLY A 95 28.14 -15.61 -6.01
C GLY A 95 27.37 -16.75 -5.32
N THR A 96 28.08 -17.53 -4.53
CA THR A 96 27.51 -18.63 -3.72
C THR A 96 27.65 -18.37 -2.21
N HIS A 97 28.15 -17.18 -1.84
CA HIS A 97 28.29 -16.78 -0.45
C HIS A 97 26.92 -16.63 0.21
N LYS A 98 26.89 -16.90 1.50
CA LYS A 98 25.68 -16.69 2.31
C LYS A 98 25.56 -15.23 2.69
N VAL A 99 24.32 -14.73 2.62
CA VAL A 99 23.98 -13.39 3.12
C VAL A 99 23.49 -13.54 4.57
N GLU A 100 24.22 -12.92 5.49
CA GLU A 100 23.75 -12.86 6.88
C GLU A 100 22.56 -11.93 6.98
N LYS A 101 21.44 -12.46 7.49
CA LYS A 101 20.27 -11.65 7.79
C LYS A 101 20.57 -10.73 8.96
N GLN A 102 20.55 -9.45 8.70
CA GLN A 102 20.63 -8.45 9.76
C GLN A 102 19.20 -8.01 10.14
N ALA A 103 18.96 -7.92 11.44
CA ALA A 103 17.73 -7.30 11.92
C ALA A 103 17.92 -5.77 11.87
N PHE A 104 17.11 -5.13 11.06
CA PHE A 104 17.01 -3.67 11.05
C PHE A 104 15.80 -3.26 11.89
N THR A 105 16.00 -2.29 12.74
CA THR A 105 14.91 -1.58 13.41
C THR A 105 14.76 -0.21 12.76
N ASN A 106 13.56 0.07 12.29
CA ASN A 106 13.20 1.40 11.77
C ASN A 106 12.12 1.96 12.71
N PRO A 107 12.52 2.60 13.83
CA PRO A 107 11.56 3.07 14.80
C PRO A 107 10.57 4.02 14.14
N VAL A 108 9.31 3.77 14.38
CA VAL A 108 8.21 4.60 13.88
C VAL A 108 7.84 5.65 14.90
N GLU A 109 7.42 6.81 14.39
CA GLU A 109 6.93 7.91 15.19
C GLU A 109 5.65 8.44 14.54
N VAL A 110 4.61 8.60 15.34
CA VAL A 110 3.36 9.18 14.86
C VAL A 110 3.53 10.69 14.75
N LEU A 111 3.43 11.21 13.53
CA LEU A 111 3.64 12.61 13.23
C LEU A 111 2.41 13.23 12.58
N ASN A 112 2.24 14.54 12.81
CA ASN A 112 1.35 15.39 12.03
C ASN A 112 2.23 16.36 11.23
N GLU A 113 2.39 16.08 9.94
CA GLU A 113 3.31 16.80 9.07
C GLU A 113 2.58 17.50 7.92
N GLY A 114 3.13 18.61 7.49
CA GLY A 114 2.73 19.32 6.28
C GLY A 114 3.95 19.72 5.46
N PHE A 115 4.00 19.27 4.20
CA PHE A 115 5.07 19.62 3.26
C PHE A 115 4.61 20.73 2.34
N LYS A 116 5.27 21.89 2.41
CA LYS A 116 4.98 23.04 1.54
C LYS A 116 5.57 22.81 0.15
N THR A 117 4.78 23.06 -0.85
CA THR A 117 5.15 22.95 -2.26
C THR A 117 4.76 24.21 -3.02
N ALA A 118 5.23 24.35 -4.25
CA ALA A 118 4.83 25.45 -5.13
C ALA A 118 3.44 25.23 -5.78
N GLN A 119 2.74 24.15 -5.44
CA GLN A 119 1.41 23.84 -5.99
C GLN A 119 0.31 24.51 -5.14
N GLU A 120 -0.76 24.93 -5.78
CA GLU A 120 -1.96 25.48 -5.13
C GLU A 120 -2.99 24.44 -4.72
N ILE A 121 -2.60 23.15 -4.80
CA ILE A 121 -3.44 21.99 -4.47
C ILE A 121 -2.76 21.15 -3.40
N ASN A 122 -3.57 20.44 -2.63
CA ASN A 122 -3.10 19.57 -1.57
C ASN A 122 -3.35 18.08 -1.89
N TYR A 123 -2.63 17.24 -1.18
CA TYR A 123 -2.84 15.80 -1.06
C TYR A 123 -2.93 15.52 0.43
N VAL A 124 -4.15 15.27 0.91
CA VAL A 124 -4.42 15.11 2.35
C VAL A 124 -4.62 13.64 2.67
N ALA A 125 -3.87 13.14 3.63
CA ALA A 125 -3.98 11.76 4.11
C ALA A 125 -4.13 11.76 5.64
N LYS A 126 -5.07 10.97 6.15
CA LYS A 126 -5.26 10.72 7.57
C LYS A 126 -5.68 9.27 7.77
N GLY A 127 -5.09 8.58 8.73
CA GLY A 127 -5.43 7.19 8.95
C GLY A 127 -4.61 6.56 10.07
N TYR A 128 -4.80 5.26 10.22
CA TYR A 128 -4.19 4.44 11.25
C TYR A 128 -4.16 2.98 10.79
N ASN A 129 -3.54 2.12 11.58
CA ASN A 129 -3.64 0.68 11.39
C ASN A 129 -4.48 0.05 12.50
N GLN A 130 -5.62 -0.57 12.14
CA GLN A 130 -6.56 -1.14 13.10
C GLN A 130 -5.98 -2.32 13.87
N THR A 131 -5.05 -3.09 13.30
CA THR A 131 -4.45 -4.25 13.99
C THR A 131 -3.56 -3.82 15.14
N LEU A 132 -2.92 -2.66 15.05
CA LEU A 132 -2.14 -2.07 16.14
C LEU A 132 -3.04 -1.60 17.30
N LEU A 133 -4.33 -1.38 17.03
CA LEU A 133 -5.35 -1.05 18.03
C LEU A 133 -6.09 -2.30 18.55
N GLY A 134 -5.64 -3.49 18.15
CA GLY A 134 -6.26 -4.75 18.58
C GLY A 134 -7.52 -5.15 17.80
N VAL A 135 -7.86 -4.45 16.73
CA VAL A 135 -9.00 -4.76 15.86
C VAL A 135 -8.57 -5.69 14.72
N PRO A 136 -9.09 -6.92 14.64
CA PRO A 136 -8.71 -7.84 13.59
C PRO A 136 -9.29 -7.43 12.23
N VAL A 137 -8.53 -7.69 11.17
CA VAL A 137 -8.99 -7.51 9.79
C VAL A 137 -9.93 -8.65 9.39
N ASN A 138 -11.02 -8.29 8.72
CA ASN A 138 -11.99 -9.24 8.18
C ASN A 138 -12.53 -8.76 6.82
N GLY A 139 -13.38 -9.56 6.18
CA GLY A 139 -13.95 -9.24 4.87
C GLY A 139 -14.78 -7.95 4.86
N MET A 140 -15.36 -7.53 5.99
CA MET A 140 -16.11 -6.28 6.11
C MET A 140 -15.23 -5.08 5.73
N ASN A 141 -13.94 -5.10 6.03
CA ASN A 141 -13.01 -4.04 5.65
C ASN A 141 -13.04 -3.74 4.15
N LEU A 142 -13.08 -4.78 3.32
CA LEU A 142 -13.12 -4.62 1.86
C LEU A 142 -14.46 -4.05 1.38
N PHE A 143 -15.56 -4.43 2.03
CA PHE A 143 -16.88 -3.86 1.76
C PHE A 143 -16.95 -2.39 2.17
N LEU A 144 -16.46 -2.04 3.36
CA LEU A 144 -16.41 -0.66 3.86
C LEU A 144 -15.54 0.25 2.98
N LYS A 145 -14.44 -0.27 2.42
CA LYS A 145 -13.64 0.47 1.44
C LYS A 145 -14.48 0.92 0.25
N SER A 146 -15.34 0.05 -0.28
CA SER A 146 -16.25 0.38 -1.38
C SER A 146 -17.26 1.44 -0.97
N VAL A 147 -17.96 1.22 0.13
CA VAL A 147 -18.98 2.14 0.65
C VAL A 147 -18.41 3.52 0.96
N LEU A 148 -17.34 3.58 1.76
CA LEU A 148 -16.73 4.85 2.14
C LEU A 148 -16.13 5.60 0.95
N GLY A 149 -15.51 4.88 0.03
CA GLY A 149 -14.87 5.50 -1.13
C GLY A 149 -15.86 6.02 -2.16
N LEU A 150 -16.86 5.21 -2.52
CA LEU A 150 -17.78 5.51 -3.62
C LEU A 150 -18.99 6.34 -3.21
N ASP A 151 -19.36 6.31 -1.94
CA ASP A 151 -20.53 7.01 -1.43
C ASP A 151 -20.12 8.19 -0.55
N TYR A 152 -19.49 7.95 0.59
CA TYR A 152 -19.18 9.00 1.55
C TYR A 152 -18.11 9.99 1.06
N LEU A 153 -16.89 9.52 0.77
CA LEU A 153 -15.78 10.41 0.38
C LEU A 153 -15.95 11.01 -1.00
N TRP A 154 -16.59 10.29 -1.90
CA TRP A 154 -16.96 10.86 -3.20
C TRP A 154 -17.87 12.08 -3.05
N ASN A 155 -18.89 11.98 -2.22
CA ASN A 155 -19.84 13.07 -2.02
C ASN A 155 -19.26 14.21 -1.18
N THR A 156 -18.58 13.89 -0.07
CA THR A 156 -18.12 14.92 0.87
C THR A 156 -16.82 15.59 0.42
N VAL A 157 -15.82 14.82 0.01
CA VAL A 157 -14.49 15.35 -0.33
C VAL A 157 -14.47 15.87 -1.77
N ARG A 158 -15.02 15.09 -2.73
CA ARG A 158 -14.98 15.48 -4.13
C ARG A 158 -16.11 16.44 -4.50
N VAL A 159 -17.37 16.03 -4.36
CA VAL A 159 -18.52 16.80 -4.87
C VAL A 159 -18.72 18.09 -4.08
N GLN A 160 -18.76 18.00 -2.76
CA GLN A 160 -18.97 19.16 -1.89
C GLN A 160 -17.67 19.91 -1.62
N GLY A 161 -16.55 19.21 -1.46
CA GLY A 161 -15.26 19.77 -1.12
C GLY A 161 -14.47 20.33 -2.31
N GLY A 162 -14.81 19.92 -3.54
CA GLY A 162 -14.12 20.39 -4.74
C GLY A 162 -12.78 19.69 -5.02
N ALA A 163 -12.39 18.67 -4.29
CA ALA A 163 -11.24 17.84 -4.60
C ALA A 163 -11.47 17.09 -5.93
N TYR A 164 -10.40 16.80 -6.66
CA TYR A 164 -10.51 15.97 -7.86
C TYR A 164 -10.82 14.49 -7.52
N GLY A 165 -10.39 14.02 -6.36
CA GLY A 165 -10.72 12.69 -5.85
C GLY A 165 -10.70 12.63 -4.32
N GLY A 166 -11.61 11.83 -3.76
CA GLY A 166 -11.61 11.38 -2.36
C GLY A 166 -11.64 9.85 -2.37
N MET A 167 -10.75 9.23 -1.61
CA MET A 167 -10.51 7.78 -1.63
C MET A 167 -10.48 7.22 -0.22
N SER A 168 -11.08 6.05 -0.04
CA SER A 168 -10.88 5.22 1.14
C SER A 168 -9.81 4.18 0.86
N VAL A 169 -8.81 4.11 1.72
CA VAL A 169 -7.77 3.09 1.71
C VAL A 169 -8.01 2.17 2.89
N ILE A 170 -8.47 0.96 2.61
CA ILE A 170 -8.58 -0.09 3.62
C ILE A 170 -7.92 -1.34 3.04
N THR A 171 -6.96 -1.90 3.78
CA THR A 171 -6.13 -3.00 3.30
C THR A 171 -6.34 -4.27 4.12
N ASP A 172 -5.92 -5.41 3.57
CA ASP A 172 -5.87 -6.69 4.26
C ASP A 172 -4.78 -6.76 5.35
N LYS A 173 -3.98 -5.71 5.49
CA LYS A 173 -2.99 -5.52 6.58
C LYS A 173 -3.54 -4.70 7.73
N GLY A 174 -4.75 -4.15 7.59
CA GLY A 174 -5.42 -3.36 8.61
C GLY A 174 -5.25 -1.85 8.50
N ASP A 175 -4.68 -1.35 7.39
CA ASP A 175 -4.62 0.10 7.18
C ASP A 175 -6.01 0.64 6.89
N VAL A 176 -6.32 1.74 7.53
CA VAL A 176 -7.55 2.51 7.33
C VAL A 176 -7.17 3.97 7.16
N ALA A 177 -7.43 4.53 5.98
CA ALA A 177 -7.09 5.92 5.71
C ALA A 177 -8.09 6.59 4.75
N GLY A 178 -8.35 7.87 4.98
CA GLY A 178 -8.86 8.81 4.00
C GLY A 178 -7.72 9.44 3.22
N LEU A 179 -7.92 9.61 1.93
CA LEU A 179 -6.92 10.16 1.01
C LEU A 179 -7.58 11.07 0.00
N SER A 180 -7.06 12.29 -0.21
CA SER A 180 -7.55 13.20 -1.25
C SER A 180 -6.52 13.41 -2.36
N TYR A 181 -7.04 13.77 -3.53
CA TYR A 181 -6.26 14.05 -4.72
C TYR A 181 -6.64 15.43 -5.30
N ARG A 182 -5.62 16.30 -5.44
CA ARG A 182 -5.78 17.67 -5.94
C ARG A 182 -6.90 18.41 -5.19
N ASP A 183 -6.72 18.52 -3.90
CA ASP A 183 -7.69 19.04 -2.93
C ASP A 183 -7.44 20.53 -2.67
N PRO A 184 -8.44 21.41 -2.81
CA PRO A 184 -8.29 22.81 -2.42
C PRO A 184 -8.30 23.01 -0.89
N ASN A 185 -8.77 22.03 -0.12
CA ASN A 185 -8.95 22.12 1.33
C ASN A 185 -7.94 21.23 2.07
N ILE A 186 -7.71 21.51 3.33
CA ILE A 186 -6.95 20.69 4.28
C ILE A 186 -7.80 20.38 5.50
N VAL A 187 -8.21 21.40 6.23
CA VAL A 187 -8.91 21.26 7.51
C VAL A 187 -10.27 20.60 7.32
N GLU A 188 -11.07 21.11 6.39
CA GLU A 188 -12.39 20.59 6.09
C GLU A 188 -12.32 19.14 5.58
N THR A 189 -11.26 18.78 4.86
CA THR A 189 -11.05 17.40 4.39
C THR A 189 -10.69 16.47 5.54
N LEU A 190 -9.88 16.91 6.50
CA LEU A 190 -9.58 16.14 7.71
C LEU A 190 -10.83 15.91 8.56
N GLU A 191 -11.68 16.95 8.72
CA GLU A 191 -12.98 16.82 9.41
C GLU A 191 -13.91 15.83 8.71
N ARG A 192 -13.94 15.82 7.37
CA ARG A 192 -14.70 14.83 6.60
C ARG A 192 -14.18 13.40 6.80
N TYR A 193 -12.89 13.23 6.99
CA TYR A 193 -12.37 11.89 7.34
C TYR A 193 -12.87 11.44 8.71
N ASP A 194 -12.94 12.33 9.69
CA ASP A 194 -13.50 12.00 11.02
C ASP A 194 -15.00 11.69 10.95
N GLY A 195 -15.74 12.36 10.07
CA GLY A 195 -17.15 12.12 9.86
C GLY A 195 -17.51 10.73 9.28
N GLN A 196 -16.53 9.92 8.87
CA GLN A 196 -16.78 8.55 8.40
C GLN A 196 -17.43 7.69 9.49
N VAL A 197 -17.08 7.89 10.76
CA VAL A 197 -17.64 7.16 11.89
C VAL A 197 -19.15 7.42 12.00
N GLU A 198 -19.54 8.69 12.04
CA GLU A 198 -20.96 9.09 12.13
C GLU A 198 -21.75 8.59 10.89
N TYR A 199 -21.16 8.63 9.71
CA TYR A 199 -21.79 8.07 8.51
C TYR A 199 -22.07 6.57 8.65
N LEU A 200 -21.12 5.79 9.19
CA LEU A 200 -21.29 4.36 9.38
C LEU A 200 -22.27 4.04 10.53
N GLU A 201 -22.28 4.82 11.61
CA GLU A 201 -23.27 4.68 12.70
C GLU A 201 -24.71 4.87 12.20
N ASN A 202 -24.89 5.79 11.25
CA ASN A 202 -26.17 6.09 10.63
C ASN A 202 -26.37 5.39 9.28
N PHE A 203 -25.55 4.37 8.98
CA PHE A 203 -25.57 3.69 7.69
C PHE A 203 -26.97 3.11 7.38
N ASN A 204 -27.54 3.58 6.28
CA ASN A 204 -28.90 3.23 5.85
C ASN A 204 -29.03 3.35 4.34
N LEU A 205 -28.49 2.38 3.61
CA LEU A 205 -28.70 2.27 2.18
C LEU A 205 -29.96 1.43 1.89
N SER A 206 -30.60 1.72 0.76
CA SER A 206 -31.62 0.83 0.22
C SER A 206 -31.03 -0.54 -0.11
N GLU A 207 -31.86 -1.57 -0.15
CA GLU A 207 -31.42 -2.94 -0.51
C GLU A 207 -30.66 -2.96 -1.86
N ALA A 208 -31.17 -2.24 -2.87
CA ALA A 208 -30.53 -2.16 -4.18
C ALA A 208 -29.16 -1.47 -4.15
N GLU A 209 -28.99 -0.42 -3.35
CA GLU A 209 -27.70 0.25 -3.18
C GLU A 209 -26.71 -0.61 -2.40
N PHE A 210 -27.19 -1.33 -1.39
CA PHE A 210 -26.38 -2.26 -0.63
C PHE A 210 -25.87 -3.40 -1.51
N GLU A 211 -26.76 -4.05 -2.29
CA GLU A 211 -26.36 -5.07 -3.27
C GLU A 211 -25.40 -4.54 -4.31
N LYS A 212 -25.61 -3.32 -4.82
CA LYS A 212 -24.68 -2.69 -5.76
C LYS A 212 -23.28 -2.57 -5.17
N ASN A 213 -23.16 -2.17 -3.91
CA ASN A 213 -21.86 -2.08 -3.22
C ASN A 213 -21.23 -3.46 -2.99
N LEU A 214 -22.03 -4.49 -2.68
CA LEU A 214 -21.55 -5.88 -2.61
C LEU A 214 -21.00 -6.35 -3.96
N ILE A 215 -21.76 -6.18 -5.03
CA ILE A 215 -21.33 -6.55 -6.39
C ILE A 215 -20.06 -5.78 -6.77
N GLY A 216 -19.98 -4.48 -6.48
CA GLY A 216 -18.79 -3.66 -6.70
C GLY A 216 -17.57 -4.18 -5.96
N THR A 217 -17.73 -4.61 -4.70
CA THR A 217 -16.67 -5.20 -3.90
C THR A 217 -16.18 -6.50 -4.54
N PHE A 218 -17.09 -7.41 -4.90
CA PHE A 218 -16.72 -8.67 -5.57
C PHE A 218 -16.09 -8.45 -6.95
N SER A 219 -16.55 -7.47 -7.72
CA SER A 219 -15.94 -7.13 -9.00
C SER A 219 -14.46 -6.74 -8.88
N THR A 220 -14.06 -6.18 -7.73
CA THR A 220 -12.67 -5.84 -7.44
C THR A 220 -11.86 -7.07 -7.03
N ILE A 221 -12.45 -7.95 -6.19
CA ILE A 221 -11.78 -9.14 -5.65
C ILE A 221 -11.64 -10.22 -6.72
N ASP A 222 -12.70 -10.45 -7.49
CA ASP A 222 -12.84 -11.53 -8.46
C ASP A 222 -12.56 -11.10 -9.91
N ARG A 223 -11.86 -9.97 -10.07
CA ARG A 223 -11.53 -9.49 -11.42
C ARG A 223 -10.80 -10.58 -12.22
N PRO A 224 -11.10 -10.74 -13.51
CA PRO A 224 -10.35 -11.62 -14.37
C PRO A 224 -8.87 -11.26 -14.40
N LEU A 225 -8.01 -12.26 -14.21
CA LEU A 225 -6.56 -12.07 -14.22
C LEU A 225 -5.94 -12.76 -15.43
N SER A 226 -5.03 -12.06 -16.12
CA SER A 226 -4.14 -12.68 -17.10
C SER A 226 -3.19 -13.68 -16.43
N ALA A 227 -2.52 -14.54 -17.19
CA ALA A 227 -1.55 -15.49 -16.65
C ALA A 227 -0.44 -14.79 -15.84
N ALA A 228 0.12 -13.70 -16.37
CA ALA A 228 1.13 -12.90 -15.68
C ALA A 228 0.62 -12.32 -14.35
N GLN A 229 -0.61 -11.79 -14.34
CA GLN A 229 -1.23 -11.26 -13.11
C GLN A 229 -1.48 -12.36 -12.07
N LYS A 230 -1.90 -13.57 -12.51
CA LYS A 230 -2.04 -14.73 -11.61
C LYS A 230 -0.70 -15.10 -10.96
N GLY A 231 0.39 -15.05 -11.74
CA GLY A 231 1.74 -15.28 -11.22
C GLY A 231 2.16 -14.23 -10.20
N ALA A 232 1.91 -12.95 -10.48
CA ALA A 232 2.21 -11.85 -9.55
C ALA A 232 1.42 -11.99 -8.24
N VAL A 233 0.12 -12.32 -8.32
CA VAL A 233 -0.71 -12.57 -7.13
C VAL A 233 -0.19 -13.78 -6.34
N ALA A 234 0.17 -14.88 -7.01
CA ALA A 234 0.71 -16.06 -6.34
C ALA A 234 2.04 -15.76 -5.64
N PHE A 235 2.92 -14.98 -6.29
CA PHE A 235 4.17 -14.52 -5.71
C PHE A 235 3.95 -13.69 -4.45
N THR A 236 3.07 -12.69 -4.51
CA THR A 236 2.74 -11.85 -3.35
C THR A 236 2.15 -12.69 -2.21
N ARG A 237 1.18 -13.57 -2.50
CA ARG A 237 0.56 -14.44 -1.49
C ARG A 237 1.56 -15.38 -0.82
N TYR A 238 2.54 -15.89 -1.57
CA TYR A 238 3.60 -16.73 -1.03
C TYR A 238 4.39 -16.00 0.06
N PHE A 239 4.84 -14.78 -0.21
CA PHE A 239 5.63 -13.99 0.74
C PHE A 239 4.81 -13.37 1.87
N THR A 240 3.53 -13.08 1.63
CA THR A 240 2.63 -12.52 2.67
C THR A 240 1.91 -13.61 3.48
N HIS A 241 2.12 -14.88 3.14
CA HIS A 241 1.44 -16.03 3.76
C HIS A 241 -0.10 -15.94 3.68
N LEU A 242 -0.63 -15.27 2.66
CA LEU A 242 -2.06 -15.17 2.41
C LEU A 242 -2.57 -16.45 1.75
N THR A 243 -3.13 -17.35 2.55
CA THR A 243 -3.63 -18.65 2.08
C THR A 243 -4.97 -18.52 1.35
N GLN A 244 -5.30 -19.54 0.54
CA GLN A 244 -6.58 -19.59 -0.16
C GLN A 244 -7.77 -19.67 0.81
N GLU A 245 -7.60 -20.34 1.95
CA GLU A 245 -8.61 -20.44 3.01
C GLU A 245 -8.91 -19.06 3.60
N LYS A 246 -7.88 -18.23 3.82
CA LYS A 246 -8.06 -16.85 4.31
C LYS A 246 -8.77 -15.97 3.28
N VAL A 247 -8.44 -16.12 2.01
CA VAL A 247 -9.15 -15.41 0.93
C VAL A 247 -10.61 -15.82 0.87
N GLN A 248 -10.92 -17.12 1.01
CA GLN A 248 -12.30 -17.61 1.04
C GLN A 248 -13.04 -17.10 2.29
N GLN A 249 -12.40 -17.10 3.44
CA GLN A 249 -12.97 -16.52 4.67
C GLN A 249 -13.40 -15.06 4.45
N PHE A 250 -12.55 -14.23 3.86
CA PHE A 250 -12.91 -12.84 3.56
C PHE A 250 -14.13 -12.75 2.63
N ARG A 251 -14.22 -13.62 1.63
CA ARG A 251 -15.39 -13.67 0.74
C ARG A 251 -16.68 -14.00 1.48
N ASP A 252 -16.63 -15.00 2.34
CA ASP A 252 -17.79 -15.44 3.14
C ASP A 252 -18.23 -14.33 4.12
N GLU A 253 -17.27 -13.61 4.70
CA GLU A 253 -17.53 -12.46 5.59
C GLU A 253 -18.18 -11.29 4.84
N ILE A 254 -17.77 -11.00 3.60
CA ILE A 254 -18.40 -9.99 2.74
C ILE A 254 -19.84 -10.40 2.40
N LEU A 255 -20.06 -11.67 2.02
CA LEU A 255 -21.41 -12.19 1.72
C LEU A 255 -22.35 -12.13 2.93
N ALA A 256 -21.79 -12.25 4.13
CA ALA A 256 -22.50 -12.14 5.38
C ALA A 256 -22.71 -10.70 5.88
N ALA A 257 -22.30 -9.68 5.09
CA ALA A 257 -22.47 -8.28 5.45
C ALA A 257 -23.97 -7.91 5.49
N THR A 258 -24.33 -7.09 6.47
CA THR A 258 -25.67 -6.48 6.59
C THR A 258 -25.53 -5.03 7.05
N PRO A 259 -26.53 -4.17 6.84
CA PRO A 259 -26.49 -2.80 7.34
C PRO A 259 -26.26 -2.73 8.87
N GLU A 260 -26.82 -3.67 9.64
CA GLU A 260 -26.61 -3.75 11.09
C GLU A 260 -25.14 -4.02 11.45
N LYS A 261 -24.50 -4.93 10.72
CA LYS A 261 -23.07 -5.24 10.92
C LYS A 261 -22.18 -4.06 10.54
N VAL A 262 -22.56 -3.30 9.50
CA VAL A 262 -21.85 -2.07 9.14
C VAL A 262 -21.92 -1.05 10.27
N ARG A 263 -23.13 -0.80 10.81
CA ARG A 263 -23.30 0.10 11.96
C ARG A 263 -22.53 -0.37 13.20
N ALA A 264 -22.54 -1.66 13.48
CA ALA A 264 -21.79 -2.25 14.60
C ALA A 264 -20.27 -2.14 14.43
N TYR A 265 -19.78 -1.98 13.20
CA TYR A 265 -18.36 -1.80 12.90
C TYR A 265 -17.88 -0.36 13.12
N ALA A 266 -18.76 0.64 13.06
CA ALA A 266 -18.43 2.05 13.16
C ALA A 266 -17.51 2.41 14.37
N PRO A 267 -17.72 1.89 15.60
CA PRO A 267 -16.86 2.19 16.73
C PRO A 267 -15.41 1.68 16.59
N THR A 268 -15.12 0.87 15.59
CA THR A 268 -13.76 0.34 15.34
C THR A 268 -13.01 1.17 14.30
N MET A 269 -13.67 2.17 13.72
CA MET A 269 -13.09 3.12 12.74
C MET A 269 -12.47 4.38 13.47
#